data_45d1b8c63c9fae0c3c077eb111e21408
#
_entry.id   45d1b8c63c9fae0c3c077eb111e21408
#
_cell.length_a   1.000
_cell.length_b   1.000
_cell.length_c   1.000
_cell.angle_alpha   90.00
_cell.angle_beta   90.00
_cell.angle_gamma   90.00
#
_symmetry.space_group_name_H-M   'P 1'
#
loop_
_entity.id
_entity.type
_entity.pdbx_description
1 polymer ?
#
loop_
_entity_poly.entity_id
_entity_poly.type
_entity_poly.pdbx_seq_one_letter_code
_entity_poly.pdbx_strand_id
1 'polypeptide(L)'
;MKNLILFILFIGQFTASGQQVVRHTAYSLLYSEEHEQALWVAYTLTKKETIAQFSRSDNFRPDPMIESKSADDLDYIGSGFDRGHLAPAADMAWSAEAMSESFFYSNMSPQNPSFNRGIWKKLEEQIRSWAVVYDSVQVVTGPVLTADLSQIGPNRVSIPKYYYKAILDIREGRQQAIGFVMANEKIIWPIRNYAVSIDSVEKITGIDFYAGLEDELEQKLESHL
;
A
#
# COMPACT_ATOMS: atom_id res chain seq x y z
N MET A 1 13.37 -22.10 15.15
CA MET A 1 12.74 -22.52 13.90
C MET A 1 12.07 -21.27 13.33
N LYS A 2 12.61 -20.76 12.23
CA LYS A 2 12.05 -19.58 11.55
C LYS A 2 10.79 -20.03 10.82
N ASN A 3 9.61 -19.74 11.37
CA ASN A 3 8.38 -19.88 10.62
C ASN A 3 8.41 -18.80 9.53
N LEU A 4 8.78 -19.21 8.35
CA LEU A 4 8.55 -18.49 7.11
C LEU A 4 7.03 -18.43 6.96
N ILE A 5 6.42 -17.33 7.40
CA ILE A 5 5.02 -17.03 7.08
C ILE A 5 5.01 -16.79 5.58
N LEU A 6 4.61 -17.80 4.86
CA LEU A 6 4.48 -17.80 3.41
C LEU A 6 3.47 -16.72 3.05
N PHE A 7 3.93 -15.65 2.42
CA PHE A 7 3.07 -14.65 1.79
C PHE A 7 2.28 -15.36 0.68
N ILE A 8 1.09 -15.83 1.01
CA ILE A 8 0.13 -16.29 -0.01
C ILE A 8 -0.71 -15.07 -0.41
N LEU A 9 -0.07 -14.11 -1.05
CA LEU A 9 -0.75 -13.18 -1.92
C LEU A 9 -0.78 -13.84 -3.31
N PHE A 10 -1.74 -14.72 -3.54
CA PHE A 10 -2.15 -15.07 -4.89
C PHE A 10 -3.06 -13.96 -5.41
N ILE A 11 -2.46 -12.84 -5.78
CA ILE A 11 -3.06 -11.95 -6.77
C ILE A 11 -2.91 -12.71 -8.07
N GLY A 12 -4.01 -13.01 -8.74
CA GLY A 12 -4.03 -13.78 -9.97
C GLY A 12 -2.96 -13.25 -10.93
N GLN A 13 -2.00 -14.10 -11.31
CA GLN A 13 -0.86 -13.72 -12.15
C GLN A 13 -1.31 -13.51 -13.60
N PHE A 14 -1.96 -12.38 -13.87
CA PHE A 14 -1.99 -11.80 -15.19
C PHE A 14 -1.28 -10.44 -15.14
N THR A 15 0.05 -10.47 -15.22
CA THR A 15 0.78 -9.23 -15.51
C THR A 15 0.46 -8.84 -16.95
N ALA A 16 -0.30 -7.75 -17.11
CA ALA A 16 -0.45 -7.12 -18.42
C ALA A 16 0.94 -6.63 -18.89
N SER A 17 1.10 -6.46 -20.20
CA SER A 17 2.33 -5.84 -20.73
C SER A 17 2.59 -4.51 -20.01
N GLY A 18 3.82 -4.30 -19.52
CA GLY A 18 4.18 -3.09 -18.76
C GLY A 18 3.88 -3.16 -17.26
N GLN A 19 3.69 -4.35 -16.69
CA GLN A 19 3.59 -4.55 -15.25
C GLN A 19 4.73 -5.45 -14.75
N GLN A 20 5.29 -5.11 -13.58
CA GLN A 20 6.39 -5.84 -12.96
C GLN A 20 6.11 -6.09 -11.48
N VAL A 21 6.20 -7.36 -11.03
CA VAL A 21 6.18 -7.71 -9.61
C VAL A 21 7.59 -7.55 -9.04
N VAL A 22 7.73 -6.71 -8.01
CA VAL A 22 8.99 -6.47 -7.30
C VAL A 22 8.85 -6.88 -5.85
N ARG A 23 9.90 -7.47 -5.30
CA ARG A 23 9.95 -7.92 -3.91
C ARG A 23 11.13 -7.29 -3.20
N HIS A 24 10.83 -6.47 -2.20
CA HIS A 24 11.79 -5.87 -1.28
C HIS A 24 11.87 -6.64 0.03
N THR A 25 12.75 -6.21 0.94
CA THR A 25 12.97 -6.87 2.24
C THR A 25 11.69 -7.00 3.07
N ALA A 26 10.82 -5.98 3.07
CA ALA A 26 9.67 -5.91 3.95
C ALA A 26 8.31 -5.78 3.22
N TYR A 27 8.31 -5.58 1.92
CA TYR A 27 7.10 -5.46 1.12
C TYR A 27 7.30 -5.99 -0.31
N SER A 28 6.20 -6.26 -0.97
CA SER A 28 6.17 -6.54 -2.41
C SER A 28 5.23 -5.55 -3.09
N LEU A 29 5.42 -5.31 -4.37
CA LEU A 29 4.57 -4.42 -5.15
C LEU A 29 4.35 -4.95 -6.58
N LEU A 30 3.28 -4.48 -7.22
CA LEU A 30 3.09 -4.60 -8.65
C LEU A 30 3.24 -3.20 -9.26
N TYR A 31 4.32 -2.99 -9.98
CA TYR A 31 4.60 -1.72 -10.67
C TYR A 31 3.84 -1.64 -11.99
N SER A 32 3.40 -0.46 -12.35
CA SER A 32 2.78 -0.12 -13.63
C SER A 32 3.57 0.95 -14.35
N GLU A 33 4.13 0.61 -15.51
CA GLU A 33 4.81 1.53 -16.41
C GLU A 33 3.86 2.62 -16.95
N GLU A 34 2.59 2.28 -17.16
CA GLU A 34 1.59 3.23 -17.67
C GLU A 34 1.35 4.38 -16.68
N HIS A 35 1.47 4.10 -15.40
CA HIS A 35 1.17 5.05 -14.34
C HIS A 35 2.40 5.52 -13.57
N GLU A 36 3.58 4.93 -13.84
CA GLU A 36 4.87 5.20 -13.16
C GLU A 36 4.79 5.10 -11.63
N GLN A 37 4.04 4.12 -11.14
CA GLN A 37 3.86 3.84 -9.71
C GLN A 37 3.27 2.44 -9.50
N ALA A 38 3.23 1.98 -8.24
CA ALA A 38 2.63 0.69 -7.92
C ALA A 38 1.11 0.71 -8.02
N LEU A 39 0.53 -0.34 -8.62
CA LEU A 39 -0.89 -0.67 -8.55
C LEU A 39 -1.28 -1.08 -7.13
N TRP A 40 -0.41 -1.84 -6.48
CA TRP A 40 -0.53 -2.21 -5.09
C TRP A 40 0.85 -2.42 -4.45
N VAL A 41 0.89 -2.21 -3.15
CA VAL A 41 2.00 -2.59 -2.26
C VAL A 41 1.42 -3.44 -1.15
N ALA A 42 2.05 -4.57 -0.85
CA ALA A 42 1.60 -5.52 0.14
C ALA A 42 2.71 -5.86 1.14
N TYR A 43 2.35 -5.89 2.43
CA TYR A 43 3.26 -6.24 3.50
C TYR A 43 2.51 -6.83 4.69
N THR A 44 3.23 -7.55 5.55
CA THR A 44 2.75 -7.95 6.87
C THR A 44 3.39 -7.04 7.90
N LEU A 45 2.60 -6.52 8.82
CA LEU A 45 3.08 -5.76 9.96
C LEU A 45 2.84 -6.57 11.23
N THR A 46 3.90 -7.01 11.87
CA THR A 46 3.83 -7.71 13.16
C THR A 46 3.94 -6.73 14.33
N LYS A 47 3.44 -7.10 15.50
CA LYS A 47 3.60 -6.34 16.74
C LYS A 47 5.05 -5.96 17.04
N LYS A 48 6.02 -6.84 16.72
CA LYS A 48 7.44 -6.57 16.93
C LYS A 48 7.96 -5.47 16.00
N GLU A 49 7.48 -5.45 14.78
CA GLU A 49 7.86 -4.50 13.74
C GLU A 49 7.26 -3.10 13.95
N THR A 50 6.25 -2.97 14.81
CA THR A 50 5.75 -1.64 15.22
C THR A 50 6.72 -0.89 16.14
N ILE A 51 7.78 -1.56 16.65
CA ILE A 51 8.80 -0.95 17.51
C ILE A 51 9.92 -0.41 16.63
N ALA A 52 9.95 0.90 16.46
CA ALA A 52 10.97 1.57 15.68
C ALA A 52 12.37 1.39 16.30
N GLN A 53 13.33 0.95 15.49
CA GLN A 53 14.75 0.81 15.85
C GLN A 53 15.65 1.76 15.04
N PHE A 54 15.16 2.25 13.91
CA PHE A 54 15.89 3.11 12.99
C PHE A 54 15.12 4.39 12.72
N SER A 55 15.85 5.50 12.65
CA SER A 55 15.29 6.79 12.28
C SER A 55 14.90 6.83 10.80
N ARG A 56 13.97 7.70 10.48
CA ARG A 56 13.56 7.98 9.11
C ARG A 56 14.77 8.41 8.25
N SER A 57 14.96 7.79 7.09
CA SER A 57 16.15 8.02 6.25
C SER A 57 16.00 9.16 5.24
N ASP A 58 14.80 9.46 4.79
CA ASP A 58 14.47 10.46 3.75
C ASP A 58 15.33 10.36 2.47
N ASN A 59 15.85 9.18 2.17
CA ASN A 59 16.75 8.89 1.06
C ASN A 59 15.98 8.51 -0.22
N PHE A 60 15.07 9.37 -0.64
CA PHE A 60 14.29 9.16 -1.86
C PHE A 60 15.18 8.92 -3.08
N ARG A 61 14.88 7.91 -3.87
CA ARG A 61 15.66 7.52 -5.04
C ARG A 61 14.88 6.58 -5.96
N PRO A 62 15.24 6.50 -7.25
CA PRO A 62 14.73 5.49 -8.16
C PRO A 62 14.92 4.08 -7.61
N ASP A 63 13.97 3.20 -7.89
CA ASP A 63 14.05 1.80 -7.51
C ASP A 63 14.92 1.04 -8.51
N PRO A 64 16.06 0.46 -8.08
CA PRO A 64 16.95 -0.25 -8.99
C PRO A 64 16.38 -1.57 -9.51
N MET A 65 15.28 -2.06 -8.93
CA MET A 65 14.60 -3.28 -9.36
C MET A 65 13.54 -3.05 -10.44
N ILE A 66 13.21 -1.80 -10.77
CA ILE A 66 12.32 -1.46 -11.87
C ILE A 66 13.15 -1.38 -13.16
N GLU A 67 12.86 -2.27 -14.11
CA GLU A 67 13.66 -2.45 -15.34
C GLU A 67 13.65 -1.23 -16.25
N SER A 68 12.52 -0.56 -16.38
CA SER A 68 12.33 0.65 -17.21
C SER A 68 12.83 1.94 -16.57
N LYS A 69 13.15 1.93 -15.28
CA LYS A 69 13.34 3.02 -14.33
C LYS A 69 12.02 3.47 -13.72
N SER A 70 12.02 3.74 -12.43
CA SER A 70 10.87 4.34 -11.73
C SER A 70 10.89 5.87 -11.87
N ALA A 71 9.80 6.52 -11.43
CA ALA A 71 9.76 7.95 -11.16
C ALA A 71 10.97 8.43 -10.34
N ASP A 72 11.25 9.72 -10.35
CA ASP A 72 12.36 10.35 -9.63
C ASP A 72 11.95 11.69 -8.98
N ASP A 73 12.93 12.40 -8.39
CA ASP A 73 12.71 13.69 -7.74
C ASP A 73 12.12 14.75 -8.67
N LEU A 74 12.46 14.73 -9.95
CA LEU A 74 12.01 15.72 -10.93
C LEU A 74 10.50 15.66 -11.18
N ASP A 75 9.90 14.50 -10.96
CA ASP A 75 8.44 14.35 -11.11
C ASP A 75 7.67 15.07 -10.01
N TYR A 76 8.23 15.11 -8.80
CA TYR A 76 7.54 15.64 -7.62
C TYR A 76 7.90 17.09 -7.29
N ILE A 77 9.10 17.57 -7.69
CA ILE A 77 9.54 18.94 -7.43
C ILE A 77 8.58 19.96 -8.09
N GLY A 78 7.97 20.81 -7.27
CA GLY A 78 7.04 21.85 -7.74
C GLY A 78 5.67 21.34 -8.19
N SER A 79 5.38 20.03 -8.09
CA SER A 79 4.10 19.43 -8.49
C SER A 79 2.92 19.83 -7.61
N GLY A 80 3.17 20.24 -6.36
CA GLY A 80 2.13 20.48 -5.36
C GLY A 80 1.68 19.20 -4.62
N PHE A 81 2.22 18.04 -4.96
CA PHE A 81 1.94 16.77 -4.30
C PHE A 81 3.10 16.31 -3.42
N ASP A 82 2.77 15.61 -2.34
CA ASP A 82 3.75 14.91 -1.51
C ASP A 82 4.19 13.61 -2.22
N ARG A 83 5.42 13.20 -1.98
CA ARG A 83 5.91 11.82 -2.21
C ARG A 83 5.27 10.93 -1.15
N GLY A 84 4.02 10.53 -1.41
CA GLY A 84 3.22 9.77 -0.45
C GLY A 84 3.60 8.30 -0.46
N HIS A 85 3.97 7.77 0.71
CA HIS A 85 4.29 6.37 0.88
C HIS A 85 3.06 5.48 0.75
N LEU A 86 3.19 4.35 0.07
CA LEU A 86 2.19 3.26 0.09
C LEU A 86 2.46 2.33 1.29
N ALA A 87 3.66 1.71 1.37
CA ALA A 87 4.16 1.09 2.59
C ALA A 87 4.85 2.18 3.44
N PRO A 88 4.29 2.56 4.62
CA PRO A 88 4.78 3.70 5.38
C PRO A 88 6.18 3.48 5.97
N ALA A 89 7.04 4.50 5.94
CA ALA A 89 8.35 4.43 6.56
C ALA A 89 8.29 4.06 8.06
N ALA A 90 7.22 4.46 8.76
CA ALA A 90 7.03 4.11 10.16
C ALA A 90 6.78 2.61 10.39
N ASP A 91 6.21 1.90 9.40
CA ASP A 91 5.99 0.46 9.46
C ASP A 91 7.26 -0.33 9.09
N MET A 92 8.25 0.34 8.49
CA MET A 92 9.54 -0.21 8.07
C MET A 92 10.69 0.13 9.04
N ALA A 93 10.40 0.86 10.12
CA ALA A 93 11.41 1.39 11.05
C ALA A 93 12.09 0.33 11.95
N TRP A 94 11.73 -0.93 11.84
CA TRP A 94 12.33 -2.05 12.56
C TRP A 94 13.63 -2.57 11.91
N SER A 95 13.90 -2.24 10.66
CA SER A 95 15.10 -2.62 9.90
C SER A 95 15.67 -1.42 9.15
N ALA A 96 16.98 -1.25 9.16
CA ALA A 96 17.66 -0.20 8.39
C ALA A 96 17.45 -0.36 6.88
N GLU A 97 17.45 -1.61 6.40
CA GLU A 97 17.23 -1.95 5.01
C GLU A 97 15.77 -1.68 4.60
N ALA A 98 14.79 -2.20 5.35
CA ALA A 98 13.38 -1.94 5.10
C ALA A 98 13.06 -0.44 5.14
N MET A 99 13.60 0.31 6.10
CA MET A 99 13.49 1.77 6.17
C MET A 99 14.05 2.42 4.89
N SER A 100 15.24 2.04 4.48
CA SER A 100 15.87 2.59 3.28
C SER A 100 15.09 2.28 2.01
N GLU A 101 14.62 1.05 1.85
CA GLU A 101 13.84 0.60 0.69
C GLU A 101 12.47 1.28 0.63
N SER A 102 11.85 1.61 1.77
CA SER A 102 10.56 2.30 1.79
C SER A 102 10.57 3.65 1.09
N PHE A 103 11.77 4.24 0.83
CA PHE A 103 11.96 5.49 0.10
C PHE A 103 12.23 5.32 -1.41
N PHE A 104 12.10 4.12 -1.96
CA PHE A 104 12.10 3.96 -3.41
C PHE A 104 10.87 4.63 -4.04
N TYR A 105 11.06 5.27 -5.20
CA TYR A 105 9.95 5.91 -5.91
C TYR A 105 8.87 4.93 -6.37
N SER A 106 9.18 3.65 -6.53
CA SER A 106 8.19 2.59 -6.77
C SER A 106 7.17 2.43 -5.63
N ASN A 107 7.52 2.85 -4.41
CA ASN A 107 6.65 2.90 -3.24
C ASN A 107 5.98 4.28 -3.02
N MET A 108 6.21 5.24 -3.93
CA MET A 108 5.66 6.60 -3.85
C MET A 108 4.48 6.77 -4.80
N SER A 109 3.55 7.63 -4.38
CA SER A 109 2.42 8.05 -5.19
C SER A 109 2.09 9.53 -4.92
N PRO A 110 1.60 10.30 -5.93
CA PRO A 110 1.27 11.71 -5.76
C PRO A 110 0.09 11.93 -4.81
N GLN A 111 0.36 12.20 -3.55
CA GLN A 111 -0.66 12.43 -2.53
C GLN A 111 -0.85 13.92 -2.23
N ASN A 112 -2.10 14.36 -2.14
CA ASN A 112 -2.41 15.70 -1.64
C ASN A 112 -1.82 15.88 -0.22
N PRO A 113 -1.08 16.97 0.07
CA PRO A 113 -0.45 17.15 1.38
C PRO A 113 -1.42 17.09 2.56
N SER A 114 -2.65 17.62 2.41
CA SER A 114 -3.66 17.57 3.47
C SER A 114 -4.23 16.16 3.69
N PHE A 115 -4.27 15.33 2.65
CA PHE A 115 -4.63 13.92 2.73
C PHE A 115 -3.50 13.12 3.39
N ASN A 116 -2.30 13.15 2.80
CA ASN A 116 -1.13 12.40 3.23
C ASN A 116 -0.79 12.65 4.71
N ARG A 117 -0.63 13.92 5.07
CA ARG A 117 -0.25 14.34 6.44
C ARG A 117 -1.44 14.34 7.42
N GLY A 118 -2.65 14.12 6.93
CA GLY A 118 -3.92 14.15 7.66
C GLY A 118 -4.50 12.78 7.93
N ILE A 119 -5.59 12.46 7.21
CA ILE A 119 -6.40 11.26 7.44
C ILE A 119 -5.64 9.97 7.10
N TRP A 120 -4.80 9.98 6.05
CA TRP A 120 -4.03 8.81 5.64
C TRP A 120 -3.04 8.38 6.72
N LYS A 121 -2.27 9.34 7.27
CA LYS A 121 -1.39 9.11 8.42
C LYS A 121 -2.15 8.54 9.63
N LYS A 122 -3.36 9.05 9.91
CA LYS A 122 -4.19 8.53 11.01
C LYS A 122 -4.62 7.07 10.78
N LEU A 123 -4.95 6.71 9.53
CA LEU A 123 -5.25 5.31 9.18
C LEU A 123 -4.03 4.42 9.39
N GLU A 124 -2.85 4.85 8.99
CA GLU A 124 -1.60 4.12 9.23
C GLU A 124 -1.31 3.94 10.73
N GLU A 125 -1.53 4.96 11.55
CA GLU A 125 -1.43 4.87 13.02
C GLU A 125 -2.43 3.87 13.59
N GLN A 126 -3.66 3.83 13.05
CA GLN A 126 -4.67 2.86 13.45
C GLN A 126 -4.28 1.42 13.07
N ILE A 127 -3.71 1.20 11.89
CA ILE A 127 -3.22 -0.12 11.44
C ILE A 127 -2.10 -0.61 12.36
N ARG A 128 -1.14 0.24 12.73
CA ARG A 128 -0.12 -0.10 13.73
C ARG A 128 -0.73 -0.50 15.08
N SER A 129 -1.77 0.20 15.50
CA SER A 129 -2.50 -0.16 16.73
C SER A 129 -3.17 -1.54 16.62
N TRP A 130 -3.73 -1.88 15.46
CA TRP A 130 -4.29 -3.21 15.21
C TRP A 130 -3.20 -4.29 15.18
N ALA A 131 -2.04 -4.04 14.57
CA ALA A 131 -0.92 -4.98 14.60
C ALA A 131 -0.44 -5.27 16.03
N VAL A 132 -0.49 -4.29 16.94
CA VAL A 132 -0.20 -4.50 18.37
C VAL A 132 -1.24 -5.35 19.06
N VAL A 133 -2.54 -5.15 18.75
CA VAL A 133 -3.67 -5.87 19.38
C VAL A 133 -3.81 -7.29 18.84
N TYR A 134 -3.57 -7.47 17.55
CA TYR A 134 -3.78 -8.73 16.82
C TYR A 134 -2.50 -9.53 16.59
N ASP A 135 -1.36 -9.09 17.15
CA ASP A 135 0.00 -9.61 16.96
C ASP A 135 0.54 -9.44 15.53
N SER A 136 -0.30 -9.42 14.53
CA SER A 136 0.04 -9.08 13.13
C SER A 136 -1.20 -8.75 12.32
N VAL A 137 -1.01 -7.98 11.25
CA VAL A 137 -1.99 -7.73 10.19
C VAL A 137 -1.30 -7.79 8.83
N GLN A 138 -2.02 -8.27 7.83
CA GLN A 138 -1.63 -8.10 6.43
C GLN A 138 -2.26 -6.83 5.88
N VAL A 139 -1.50 -6.09 5.09
CA VAL A 139 -1.94 -4.83 4.49
C VAL A 139 -1.66 -4.88 2.99
N VAL A 140 -2.68 -4.60 2.20
CA VAL A 140 -2.54 -4.26 0.78
C VAL A 140 -3.01 -2.83 0.61
N THR A 141 -2.23 -2.02 -0.05
CA THR A 141 -2.50 -0.58 -0.20
C THR A 141 -2.10 -0.11 -1.58
N GLY A 142 -2.82 0.86 -2.11
CA GLY A 142 -2.48 1.40 -3.42
C GLY A 142 -3.36 2.58 -3.82
N PRO A 143 -3.03 3.20 -4.95
CA PRO A 143 -3.87 4.15 -5.64
C PRO A 143 -4.97 3.42 -6.44
N VAL A 144 -6.10 4.07 -6.67
CA VAL A 144 -7.06 3.65 -7.69
C VAL A 144 -6.63 4.27 -9.02
N LEU A 145 -6.08 3.46 -9.91
CA LEU A 145 -5.53 3.89 -11.19
C LEU A 145 -6.52 3.62 -12.34
N THR A 146 -6.81 4.66 -13.10
CA THR A 146 -7.72 4.61 -14.26
C THR A 146 -7.07 5.32 -15.44
N ALA A 147 -7.52 5.06 -16.66
CA ALA A 147 -6.90 5.58 -17.89
C ALA A 147 -6.83 7.12 -17.98
N ASP A 148 -7.79 7.85 -17.39
CA ASP A 148 -7.95 9.31 -17.56
C ASP A 148 -7.42 10.12 -16.38
N LEU A 149 -6.27 9.76 -15.81
CA LEU A 149 -5.66 10.50 -14.72
C LEU A 149 -4.76 11.64 -15.22
N SER A 150 -4.82 12.78 -14.55
CA SER A 150 -3.79 13.83 -14.71
C SER A 150 -2.43 13.29 -14.25
N GLN A 151 -1.36 13.90 -14.70
CA GLN A 151 0.01 13.41 -14.47
C GLN A 151 0.92 14.53 -13.98
N ILE A 152 1.98 14.18 -13.25
CA ILE A 152 3.06 15.08 -12.84
C ILE A 152 4.38 14.65 -13.44
N GLY A 153 5.28 15.61 -13.57
CA GLY A 153 6.68 15.41 -13.92
C GLY A 153 6.96 14.90 -15.34
N PRO A 154 8.24 14.78 -15.67
CA PRO A 154 8.66 14.33 -17.00
C PRO A 154 8.36 12.84 -17.27
N ASN A 155 8.34 12.00 -16.24
CA ASN A 155 7.98 10.58 -16.37
C ASN A 155 6.46 10.35 -16.38
N ARG A 156 5.63 11.41 -16.23
CA ARG A 156 4.18 11.35 -16.35
C ARG A 156 3.52 10.48 -15.27
N VAL A 157 3.97 10.63 -14.02
CA VAL A 157 3.40 9.90 -12.88
C VAL A 157 1.92 10.28 -12.71
N SER A 158 1.03 9.31 -12.76
CA SER A 158 -0.42 9.54 -12.66
C SER A 158 -0.82 10.02 -11.27
N ILE A 159 -1.77 10.99 -11.20
CA ILE A 159 -2.33 11.53 -9.96
C ILE A 159 -3.61 10.76 -9.63
N PRO A 160 -3.63 9.86 -8.65
CA PRO A 160 -4.83 9.11 -8.29
C PRO A 160 -5.90 10.00 -7.68
N LYS A 161 -7.17 9.74 -8.02
CA LYS A 161 -8.32 10.38 -7.38
C LYS A 161 -8.65 9.77 -6.02
N TYR A 162 -8.35 8.48 -5.83
CA TYR A 162 -8.62 7.72 -4.61
C TYR A 162 -7.44 6.84 -4.24
N TYR A 163 -7.33 6.54 -2.95
CA TYR A 163 -6.43 5.55 -2.38
C TYR A 163 -7.22 4.52 -1.59
N TYR A 164 -6.71 3.30 -1.53
CA TYR A 164 -7.29 2.23 -0.76
C TYR A 164 -6.28 1.57 0.18
N LYS A 165 -6.80 0.96 1.24
CA LYS A 165 -6.12 -0.06 2.04
C LYS A 165 -7.08 -1.20 2.30
N ALA A 166 -6.63 -2.44 2.09
CA ALA A 166 -7.26 -3.68 2.50
C ALA A 166 -6.43 -4.28 3.63
N ILE A 167 -7.04 -4.56 4.77
CA ILE A 167 -6.39 -5.04 5.98
C ILE A 167 -7.01 -6.35 6.40
N LEU A 168 -6.19 -7.36 6.67
CA LEU A 168 -6.59 -8.68 7.11
C LEU A 168 -5.91 -9.03 8.44
N ASP A 169 -6.71 -9.34 9.46
CA ASP A 169 -6.26 -10.06 10.65
C ASP A 169 -6.17 -11.56 10.31
N ILE A 170 -4.96 -12.12 10.38
CA ILE A 170 -4.66 -13.49 9.92
C ILE A 170 -4.76 -14.55 11.03
N ARG A 171 -5.20 -14.20 12.23
CA ARG A 171 -5.26 -15.14 13.35
C ARG A 171 -6.28 -16.24 13.09
N GLU A 172 -5.81 -17.49 13.14
CA GLU A 172 -6.66 -18.67 12.94
C GLU A 172 -7.90 -18.66 13.85
N GLY A 173 -9.07 -18.90 13.27
CA GLY A 173 -10.37 -18.89 13.94
C GLY A 173 -10.90 -17.50 14.33
N ARG A 174 -10.19 -16.41 13.98
CA ARG A 174 -10.57 -15.03 14.27
C ARG A 174 -10.30 -14.08 13.10
N GLN A 175 -10.17 -14.64 11.91
CA GLN A 175 -9.90 -13.84 10.71
C GLN A 175 -11.01 -12.82 10.49
N GLN A 176 -10.61 -11.60 10.20
CA GLN A 176 -11.51 -10.51 9.82
C GLN A 176 -10.78 -9.56 8.87
N ALA A 177 -11.51 -8.99 7.95
CA ALA A 177 -10.95 -8.07 6.96
C ALA A 177 -11.74 -6.75 6.93
N ILE A 178 -11.08 -5.68 6.55
CA ILE A 178 -11.69 -4.37 6.39
C ILE A 178 -10.98 -3.59 5.28
N GLY A 179 -11.76 -2.96 4.42
CA GLY A 179 -11.30 -2.05 3.40
C GLY A 179 -11.47 -0.58 3.78
N PHE A 180 -10.65 0.29 3.21
CA PHE A 180 -10.82 1.74 3.25
C PHE A 180 -10.60 2.30 1.86
N VAL A 181 -11.49 3.23 1.46
CA VAL A 181 -11.36 4.00 0.22
C VAL A 181 -11.53 5.48 0.54
N MET A 182 -10.54 6.27 0.16
CA MET A 182 -10.49 7.69 0.50
C MET A 182 -10.09 8.54 -0.71
N ALA A 183 -10.75 9.68 -0.88
CA ALA A 183 -10.40 10.65 -1.91
C ALA A 183 -9.04 11.30 -1.60
N ASN A 184 -8.24 11.57 -2.64
CA ASN A 184 -6.94 12.24 -2.56
C ASN A 184 -7.09 13.75 -2.33
N GLU A 185 -7.78 14.13 -1.26
CA GLU A 185 -8.09 15.52 -0.91
C GLU A 185 -8.16 15.71 0.60
N LYS A 186 -8.37 16.95 1.03
CA LYS A 186 -8.55 17.24 2.46
C LYS A 186 -9.82 16.57 3.00
N ILE A 187 -9.65 15.66 3.94
CA ILE A 187 -10.73 14.93 4.61
C ILE A 187 -10.84 15.39 6.08
N ILE A 188 -12.05 15.70 6.52
CA ILE A 188 -12.34 16.15 7.89
C ILE A 188 -13.14 15.13 8.73
N TRP A 189 -13.73 14.13 8.08
CA TRP A 189 -14.54 13.12 8.76
C TRP A 189 -13.70 12.03 9.40
N PRO A 190 -14.21 11.34 10.42
CA PRO A 190 -13.51 10.21 11.05
C PRO A 190 -13.21 9.07 10.08
N ILE A 191 -12.11 8.34 10.30
CA ILE A 191 -11.65 7.19 9.48
C ILE A 191 -12.79 6.18 9.24
N ARG A 192 -13.58 5.86 10.26
CA ARG A 192 -14.68 4.88 10.19
C ARG A 192 -15.71 5.16 9.09
N ASN A 193 -15.82 6.41 8.65
CA ASN A 193 -16.77 6.79 7.60
C ASN A 193 -16.32 6.35 6.20
N TYR A 194 -15.08 5.87 6.07
CA TYR A 194 -14.44 5.44 4.84
C TYR A 194 -14.17 3.93 4.83
N ALA A 195 -14.63 3.23 5.89
CA ALA A 195 -14.59 1.79 5.95
C ALA A 195 -15.58 1.20 4.93
N VAL A 196 -15.14 0.19 4.21
CA VAL A 196 -15.91 -0.54 3.19
C VAL A 196 -15.56 -2.03 3.27
N SER A 197 -16.38 -2.89 2.66
CA SER A 197 -16.04 -4.31 2.50
C SER A 197 -14.86 -4.47 1.53
N ILE A 198 -14.18 -5.60 1.58
CA ILE A 198 -13.11 -5.93 0.63
C ILE A 198 -13.69 -5.99 -0.79
N ASP A 199 -14.84 -6.64 -1.01
CA ASP A 199 -15.57 -6.64 -2.30
C ASP A 199 -15.71 -5.24 -2.91
N SER A 200 -15.94 -4.23 -2.06
CA SER A 200 -16.05 -2.85 -2.52
C SER A 200 -14.71 -2.29 -3.00
N VAL A 201 -13.60 -2.69 -2.37
CA VAL A 201 -12.25 -2.30 -2.82
C VAL A 201 -11.92 -3.02 -4.12
N GLU A 202 -12.21 -4.31 -4.24
CA GLU A 202 -12.01 -5.11 -5.44
C GLU A 202 -12.77 -4.56 -6.64
N LYS A 203 -14.03 -4.22 -6.43
CA LYS A 203 -14.87 -3.64 -7.48
C LYS A 203 -14.29 -2.37 -8.08
N ILE A 204 -13.62 -1.51 -7.31
CA ILE A 204 -13.07 -0.25 -7.81
C ILE A 204 -11.65 -0.37 -8.32
N THR A 205 -10.90 -1.39 -7.87
CA THR A 205 -9.49 -1.61 -8.25
C THR A 205 -9.35 -2.65 -9.36
N GLY A 206 -10.30 -3.58 -9.48
CA GLY A 206 -10.19 -4.76 -10.32
C GLY A 206 -9.15 -5.77 -9.82
N ILE A 207 -8.71 -5.65 -8.56
CA ILE A 207 -7.75 -6.54 -7.92
C ILE A 207 -8.52 -7.51 -7.05
N ASP A 208 -8.23 -8.80 -7.17
CA ASP A 208 -8.70 -9.87 -6.32
C ASP A 208 -7.70 -10.02 -5.15
N PHE A 209 -8.09 -9.68 -3.92
CA PHE A 209 -7.14 -9.55 -2.82
C PHE A 209 -7.07 -10.87 -2.11
N TYR A 210 -7.38 -11.65 -1.68
CA TYR A 210 -7.18 -12.82 -0.83
C TYR A 210 -7.44 -14.15 -1.55
N ALA A 211 -7.33 -14.17 -2.88
CA ALA A 211 -7.54 -15.32 -3.77
C ALA A 211 -6.81 -16.64 -3.38
N GLY A 212 -5.96 -16.60 -2.37
CA GLY A 212 -5.29 -17.79 -1.82
C GLY A 212 -5.97 -18.39 -0.60
N LEU A 213 -7.06 -17.79 -0.11
CA LEU A 213 -7.87 -18.34 0.96
C LEU A 213 -8.82 -19.42 0.41
N GLU A 214 -9.42 -20.21 1.31
CA GLU A 214 -10.51 -21.11 0.91
C GLU A 214 -11.75 -20.29 0.57
N ASP A 215 -12.45 -20.62 -0.52
CA ASP A 215 -13.56 -19.85 -1.09
C ASP A 215 -14.63 -19.41 -0.06
N GLU A 216 -15.01 -20.30 0.88
CA GLU A 216 -16.00 -19.97 1.92
C GLU A 216 -15.47 -18.92 2.91
N LEU A 217 -14.17 -18.98 3.25
CA LEU A 217 -13.53 -18.03 4.14
C LEU A 217 -13.34 -16.69 3.45
N GLU A 218 -12.85 -16.71 2.22
CA GLU A 218 -12.68 -15.55 1.37
C GLU A 218 -13.99 -14.78 1.25
N GLN A 219 -15.06 -15.41 0.75
CA GLN A 219 -16.38 -14.80 0.61
C GLN A 219 -16.92 -14.22 1.93
N LYS A 220 -16.67 -14.90 3.05
CA LYS A 220 -17.08 -14.41 4.37
C LYS A 220 -16.31 -13.15 4.77
N LEU A 221 -15.01 -13.08 4.49
CA LEU A 221 -14.14 -11.96 4.88
C LEU A 221 -14.37 -10.74 4.00
N GLU A 222 -14.70 -10.93 2.75
CA GLU A 222 -14.80 -9.87 1.74
C GLU A 222 -16.16 -9.18 1.70
N SER A 223 -17.24 -9.95 1.95
CA SER A 223 -18.62 -9.45 1.84
C SER A 223 -19.09 -8.61 3.02
N HIS A 224 -18.41 -8.63 4.18
CA HIS A 224 -18.86 -7.97 5.41
C HIS A 224 -18.01 -6.74 5.76
N LEU A 225 -18.64 -5.80 6.47
CA LEU A 225 -18.01 -4.63 7.07
C LEU A 225 -18.03 -4.76 8.60
#